data_317f4ba7d7ebc5aea0f5ffedf4d9ece9
#
_entry.id   317f4ba7d7ebc5aea0f5ffedf4d9ece9
#
_cell.length_a   1.000
_cell.length_b   1.000
_cell.length_c   1.000
_cell.angle_alpha   90.00
_cell.angle_beta   90.00
_cell.angle_gamma   90.00
#
_symmetry.space_group_name_H-M   'P 1'
#
loop_
_entity.id
_entity.type
_entity.pdbx_description
1 polymer ?
#
loop_
_entity_poly.entity_id
_entity_poly.type
_entity_poly.pdbx_seq_one_letter_code
_entity_poly.pdbx_strand_id
1 'polypeptide(L)'
;IREEIARRARGYIDPQNFFVEKLVEGVATIAASFYPKPVIVRLSDFKSNEYRKLLGGEQYEPEEENPMLGFRGASRYVAQDFRDCFELECRAMKKVRNELGLTNVELMVPFVRTVDEARAVVDLLAAHGLSRGTNGLRLIMMCEIPSNALLAEAFLELFDGFSIGSNDLTQLTLGIDRDSSLVANSFDERNPDVKQLLSMAISACNRLDKYIGICGQGPSGHADFAE
;
A
#
# COMPACT_ATOMS: atom_id res chain seq x y z
N ILE A 1 -25.77 9.98 9.37
CA ILE A 1 -24.44 9.32 9.39
C ILE A 1 -24.35 8.45 10.64
N ARG A 2 -24.41 9.00 11.88
CA ARG A 2 -24.26 8.23 13.13
C ARG A 2 -25.20 7.04 13.23
N GLU A 3 -26.46 7.19 12.90
CA GLU A 3 -27.46 6.12 12.90
C GLU A 3 -27.13 5.01 11.90
N GLU A 4 -26.65 5.37 10.71
CA GLU A 4 -26.25 4.40 9.69
C GLU A 4 -25.00 3.63 10.11
N ILE A 5 -24.02 4.30 10.72
CA ILE A 5 -22.83 3.65 11.31
C ILE A 5 -23.26 2.68 12.41
N ALA A 6 -24.11 3.12 13.33
CA ALA A 6 -24.64 2.28 14.42
C ALA A 6 -25.42 1.06 13.88
N ARG A 7 -26.19 1.24 12.80
CA ARG A 7 -26.91 0.16 12.12
C ARG A 7 -25.94 -0.88 11.54
N ARG A 8 -24.87 -0.44 10.86
CA ARG A 8 -23.87 -1.35 10.26
C ARG A 8 -23.05 -2.05 11.32
N ALA A 9 -22.71 -1.38 12.41
CA ALA A 9 -21.93 -1.94 13.53
C ALA A 9 -22.78 -2.75 14.52
N ARG A 10 -24.07 -2.97 14.23
CA ARG A 10 -24.95 -3.75 15.13
C ARG A 10 -24.40 -5.16 15.34
N GLY A 11 -24.24 -5.56 16.61
CA GLY A 11 -23.68 -6.84 16.99
C GLY A 11 -22.18 -6.81 17.29
N TYR A 12 -21.54 -5.67 17.12
CA TYR A 12 -20.15 -5.42 17.53
C TYR A 12 -20.11 -4.49 18.74
N ILE A 13 -18.99 -4.49 19.46
CA ILE A 13 -18.80 -3.68 20.68
C ILE A 13 -18.97 -2.19 20.37
N ASP A 14 -18.36 -1.74 19.26
CA ASP A 14 -18.40 -0.38 18.77
C ASP A 14 -18.06 -0.35 17.26
N PRO A 15 -18.18 0.80 16.57
CA PRO A 15 -17.85 0.92 15.16
C PRO A 15 -16.38 0.65 14.81
N GLN A 16 -15.45 0.92 15.72
CA GLN A 16 -14.02 0.64 15.52
C GLN A 16 -13.78 -0.87 15.54
N ASN A 17 -14.40 -1.58 16.49
CA ASN A 17 -14.36 -3.03 16.55
C ASN A 17 -14.98 -3.65 15.29
N PHE A 18 -16.12 -3.14 14.81
CA PHE A 18 -16.72 -3.57 13.54
C PHE A 18 -15.73 -3.46 12.38
N PHE A 19 -15.03 -2.33 12.25
CA PHE A 19 -14.04 -2.13 11.19
C PHE A 19 -12.90 -3.17 11.30
N VAL A 20 -12.31 -3.30 12.50
CA VAL A 20 -11.21 -4.24 12.74
C VAL A 20 -11.62 -5.68 12.43
N GLU A 21 -12.79 -6.13 12.94
CA GLU A 21 -13.25 -7.50 12.73
C GLU A 21 -13.55 -7.79 11.25
N LYS A 22 -14.12 -6.83 10.52
CA LYS A 22 -14.38 -7.00 9.08
C LYS A 22 -13.09 -7.07 8.26
N LEU A 23 -12.09 -6.28 8.62
CA LEU A 23 -10.78 -6.35 7.97
C LEU A 23 -10.08 -7.67 8.30
N VAL A 24 -10.14 -8.11 9.57
CA VAL A 24 -9.61 -9.43 9.99
C VAL A 24 -10.28 -10.56 9.22
N GLU A 25 -11.61 -10.57 9.14
CA GLU A 25 -12.38 -11.59 8.40
C GLU A 25 -11.90 -11.70 6.94
N GLY A 26 -11.81 -10.57 6.25
CA GLY A 26 -11.38 -10.54 4.84
C GLY A 26 -9.95 -11.02 4.66
N VAL A 27 -9.01 -10.48 5.42
CA VAL A 27 -7.59 -10.85 5.32
C VAL A 27 -7.35 -12.29 5.73
N ALA A 28 -7.94 -12.73 6.84
CA ALA A 28 -7.78 -14.10 7.33
C ALA A 28 -8.34 -15.14 6.36
N THR A 29 -9.46 -14.86 5.71
CA THR A 29 -10.05 -15.74 4.70
C THR A 29 -9.08 -15.99 3.55
N ILE A 30 -8.46 -14.94 3.03
CA ILE A 30 -7.48 -15.03 1.95
C ILE A 30 -6.22 -15.74 2.46
N ALA A 31 -5.68 -15.31 3.60
CA ALA A 31 -4.45 -15.85 4.15
C ALA A 31 -4.54 -17.34 4.46
N ALA A 32 -5.66 -17.79 5.03
CA ALA A 32 -5.91 -19.21 5.31
C ALA A 32 -6.02 -20.04 4.02
N SER A 33 -6.67 -19.47 2.98
CA SER A 33 -6.85 -20.16 1.70
C SER A 33 -5.52 -20.41 0.97
N PHE A 34 -4.53 -19.55 1.17
CA PHE A 34 -3.21 -19.66 0.55
C PHE A 34 -2.15 -20.29 1.45
N TYR A 35 -2.45 -20.51 2.73
CA TYR A 35 -1.47 -21.04 3.67
C TYR A 35 -0.82 -22.35 3.15
N PRO A 36 0.51 -22.55 3.26
CA PRO A 36 1.52 -21.67 3.86
C PRO A 36 2.15 -20.62 2.91
N LYS A 37 1.61 -20.46 1.70
CA LYS A 37 2.14 -19.50 0.71
C LYS A 37 1.97 -18.06 1.22
N PRO A 38 2.94 -17.18 0.95
CA PRO A 38 2.84 -15.79 1.38
C PRO A 38 1.66 -15.07 0.72
N VAL A 39 1.03 -14.20 1.51
CA VAL A 39 -0.05 -13.31 1.07
C VAL A 39 0.38 -11.89 1.43
N ILE A 40 0.57 -11.04 0.43
CA ILE A 40 0.94 -9.64 0.60
C ILE A 40 -0.33 -8.81 0.72
N VAL A 41 -0.52 -8.17 1.85
CA VAL A 41 -1.65 -7.28 2.13
C VAL A 41 -1.17 -5.83 2.02
N ARG A 42 -1.70 -5.11 1.03
CA ARG A 42 -1.44 -3.68 0.89
C ARG A 42 -2.25 -2.90 1.92
N LEU A 43 -1.57 -2.06 2.68
CA LEU A 43 -2.20 -1.09 3.56
C LEU A 43 -2.98 -0.05 2.75
N SER A 44 -3.96 0.62 3.37
CA SER A 44 -4.89 1.51 2.69
C SER A 44 -4.21 2.63 1.91
N ASP A 45 -4.65 2.84 0.66
CA ASP A 45 -4.12 3.87 -0.23
C ASP A 45 -5.25 4.60 -0.97
N PHE A 46 -6.29 4.97 -0.25
CA PHE A 46 -7.31 5.82 -0.83
C PHE A 46 -6.84 7.28 -0.87
N LYS A 47 -7.15 7.94 -1.97
CA LYS A 47 -6.97 9.38 -2.14
C LYS A 47 -8.03 10.16 -1.35
N SER A 48 -7.77 11.43 -1.05
CA SER A 48 -8.72 12.28 -0.33
C SER A 48 -10.10 12.34 -0.98
N ASN A 49 -10.17 12.43 -2.31
CA ASN A 49 -11.43 12.42 -3.06
C ASN A 49 -12.16 11.07 -3.01
N GLU A 50 -11.48 9.98 -2.77
CA GLU A 50 -12.07 8.65 -2.58
C GLU A 50 -12.59 8.49 -1.16
N TYR A 51 -11.81 8.87 -0.15
CA TYR A 51 -12.28 8.89 1.25
C TYR A 51 -13.47 9.83 1.45
N ARG A 52 -13.52 10.98 0.78
CA ARG A 52 -14.67 11.91 0.82
C ARG A 52 -15.98 11.25 0.41
N LYS A 53 -15.94 10.26 -0.48
CA LYS A 53 -17.14 9.51 -0.93
C LYS A 53 -17.63 8.47 0.07
N LEU A 54 -16.83 8.14 1.07
CA LEU A 54 -17.24 7.23 2.13
C LEU A 54 -18.25 7.91 3.06
N LEU A 55 -19.02 7.10 3.77
CA LEU A 55 -20.05 7.60 4.68
C LEU A 55 -19.45 8.54 5.75
N GLY A 56 -19.74 9.82 5.63
CA GLY A 56 -19.20 10.85 6.52
C GLY A 56 -17.84 11.42 6.11
N GLY A 57 -17.21 10.90 5.07
CA GLY A 57 -15.86 11.31 4.64
C GLY A 57 -15.73 12.79 4.34
N GLU A 58 -16.76 13.42 3.77
CA GLU A 58 -16.79 14.87 3.47
C GLU A 58 -16.50 15.78 4.68
N GLN A 59 -16.74 15.28 5.90
CA GLN A 59 -16.55 16.05 7.13
C GLN A 59 -15.09 16.07 7.59
N TYR A 60 -14.27 15.13 7.10
CA TYR A 60 -12.90 14.90 7.59
C TYR A 60 -11.84 15.07 6.52
N GLU A 61 -12.19 14.85 5.27
CA GLU A 61 -11.22 14.84 4.18
C GLU A 61 -11.05 16.22 3.55
N PRO A 62 -9.81 16.68 3.36
CA PRO A 62 -9.56 17.95 2.67
C PRO A 62 -9.98 17.88 1.20
N GLU A 63 -10.25 19.04 0.63
CA GLU A 63 -10.35 19.23 -0.81
C GLU A 63 -8.96 19.50 -1.37
N GLU A 64 -8.51 18.63 -2.27
CA GLU A 64 -7.21 18.76 -2.93
C GLU A 64 -7.41 18.91 -4.44
N GLU A 65 -6.65 19.80 -5.06
CA GLU A 65 -6.69 19.99 -6.52
C GLU A 65 -6.13 18.76 -7.25
N ASN A 66 -5.11 18.12 -6.67
CA ASN A 66 -4.45 16.92 -7.19
C ASN A 66 -4.39 15.81 -6.14
N PRO A 67 -5.51 15.10 -5.87
CA PRO A 67 -5.51 14.02 -4.87
C PRO A 67 -4.51 12.90 -5.18
N MET A 68 -4.16 12.71 -6.45
CA MET A 68 -3.16 11.73 -6.87
C MET A 68 -1.78 12.01 -6.27
N LEU A 69 -1.39 13.28 -6.19
CA LEU A 69 -0.11 13.73 -5.61
C LEU A 69 -0.23 14.19 -4.16
N GLY A 70 -1.44 14.16 -3.62
CA GLY A 70 -1.79 14.74 -2.33
C GLY A 70 -1.64 13.77 -1.15
N PHE A 71 -2.57 13.87 -0.22
CA PHE A 71 -2.58 13.17 1.06
C PHE A 71 -3.05 11.71 0.91
N ARG A 72 -2.13 10.82 0.61
CA ARG A 72 -2.37 9.38 0.40
C ARG A 72 -1.19 8.53 0.85
N GLY A 73 -1.42 7.22 1.04
CA GLY A 73 -0.40 6.23 1.36
C GLY A 73 0.39 6.56 2.64
N ALA A 74 1.69 6.39 2.59
CA ALA A 74 2.59 6.54 3.74
C ALA A 74 2.46 7.88 4.48
N SER A 75 2.30 9.00 3.76
CA SER A 75 2.14 10.31 4.38
C SER A 75 0.90 10.41 5.28
N ARG A 76 -0.15 9.68 4.93
CA ARG A 76 -1.39 9.62 5.70
C ARG A 76 -1.18 8.89 7.03
N TYR A 77 -0.43 7.79 7.03
CA TYR A 77 -0.21 7.00 8.23
C TYR A 77 0.56 7.75 9.32
N VAL A 78 1.55 8.55 8.92
CA VAL A 78 2.37 9.32 9.85
C VAL A 78 1.71 10.63 10.30
N ALA A 79 0.66 11.08 9.60
CA ALA A 79 -0.07 12.29 9.96
C ALA A 79 -0.86 12.09 11.26
N GLN A 80 -0.80 13.09 12.15
CA GLN A 80 -1.45 13.00 13.45
C GLN A 80 -2.97 12.82 13.34
N ASP A 81 -3.61 13.49 12.39
CA ASP A 81 -5.06 13.46 12.21
C ASP A 81 -5.59 12.12 11.67
N PHE A 82 -4.72 11.29 11.10
CA PHE A 82 -5.09 9.97 10.59
C PHE A 82 -4.58 8.81 11.44
N ARG A 83 -3.78 9.10 12.47
CA ARG A 83 -3.09 8.08 13.28
C ARG A 83 -4.04 7.06 13.91
N ASP A 84 -5.17 7.52 14.46
CA ASP A 84 -6.16 6.64 15.08
C ASP A 84 -6.80 5.69 14.05
N CYS A 85 -6.99 6.15 12.82
CA CYS A 85 -7.50 5.30 11.75
C CYS A 85 -6.47 4.24 11.33
N PHE A 86 -5.21 4.64 11.22
CA PHE A 86 -4.12 3.70 10.88
C PHE A 86 -3.90 2.66 12.00
N GLU A 87 -4.07 3.04 13.26
CA GLU A 87 -4.02 2.09 14.38
C GLU A 87 -5.04 0.97 14.23
N LEU A 88 -6.27 1.25 13.76
CA LEU A 88 -7.28 0.20 13.53
C LEU A 88 -6.83 -0.81 12.49
N GLU A 89 -6.17 -0.38 11.44
CA GLU A 89 -5.59 -1.24 10.41
C GLU A 89 -4.45 -2.10 11.00
N CYS A 90 -3.55 -1.49 11.78
CA CYS A 90 -2.49 -2.21 12.48
C CYS A 90 -3.05 -3.26 13.45
N ARG A 91 -4.10 -2.93 14.21
CA ARG A 91 -4.77 -3.86 15.12
C ARG A 91 -5.33 -5.07 14.37
N ALA A 92 -5.95 -4.85 13.20
CA ALA A 92 -6.46 -5.94 12.38
C ALA A 92 -5.33 -6.86 11.90
N MET A 93 -4.24 -6.30 11.36
CA MET A 93 -3.09 -7.09 10.89
C MET A 93 -2.42 -7.86 12.03
N LYS A 94 -2.26 -7.23 13.20
CA LYS A 94 -1.73 -7.89 14.39
C LYS A 94 -2.61 -9.05 14.84
N LYS A 95 -3.93 -8.88 14.83
CA LYS A 95 -4.88 -9.95 15.17
C LYS A 95 -4.77 -11.12 14.20
N VAL A 96 -4.73 -10.87 12.91
CA VAL A 96 -4.58 -11.92 11.89
C VAL A 96 -3.29 -12.71 12.10
N ARG A 97 -2.16 -12.02 12.29
CA ARG A 97 -0.86 -12.69 12.39
C ARG A 97 -0.62 -13.36 13.73
N ASN A 98 -0.91 -12.65 14.83
CA ASN A 98 -0.49 -13.08 16.17
C ASN A 98 -1.56 -13.84 16.93
N GLU A 99 -2.84 -13.52 16.75
CA GLU A 99 -3.93 -14.21 17.44
C GLU A 99 -4.47 -15.38 16.62
N LEU A 100 -4.66 -15.20 15.30
CA LEU A 100 -5.12 -16.28 14.42
C LEU A 100 -3.96 -17.14 13.88
N GLY A 101 -2.70 -16.75 14.10
CA GLY A 101 -1.53 -17.51 13.71
C GLY A 101 -1.24 -17.54 12.20
N LEU A 102 -1.88 -16.67 11.41
CA LEU A 102 -1.67 -16.61 9.96
C LEU A 102 -0.41 -15.79 9.62
N THR A 103 0.74 -16.33 9.99
CA THR A 103 2.05 -15.67 9.82
C THR A 103 2.51 -15.55 8.39
N ASN A 104 1.82 -16.18 7.44
CA ASN A 104 2.04 -16.04 6.00
C ASN A 104 1.56 -14.69 5.43
N VAL A 105 0.91 -13.83 6.22
CA VAL A 105 0.57 -12.47 5.83
C VAL A 105 1.82 -11.58 5.91
N GLU A 106 2.15 -10.92 4.82
CA GLU A 106 3.16 -9.87 4.70
C GLU A 106 2.47 -8.52 4.50
N LEU A 107 3.08 -7.43 4.94
CA LEU A 107 2.48 -6.10 4.80
C LEU A 107 3.16 -5.31 3.71
N MET A 108 2.38 -4.63 2.88
CA MET A 108 2.89 -3.77 1.82
C MET A 108 2.50 -2.31 2.07
N VAL A 109 3.51 -1.45 2.11
CA VAL A 109 3.36 -0.01 2.32
C VAL A 109 3.29 0.69 0.97
N PRO A 110 2.16 1.35 0.63
CA PRO A 110 1.99 2.07 -0.61
C PRO A 110 2.47 3.52 -0.52
N PHE A 111 2.81 4.07 -1.67
CA PHE A 111 3.04 5.48 -1.94
C PHE A 111 4.00 6.16 -0.96
N VAL A 112 5.19 5.58 -0.84
CA VAL A 112 6.28 6.08 0.01
C VAL A 112 7.16 7.03 -0.80
N ARG A 113 7.21 8.31 -0.44
CA ARG A 113 7.88 9.35 -1.22
C ARG A 113 9.37 9.47 -0.94
N THR A 114 9.74 9.37 0.34
CA THR A 114 11.12 9.58 0.78
C THR A 114 11.58 8.47 1.74
N VAL A 115 12.89 8.33 1.89
CA VAL A 115 13.49 7.36 2.83
C VAL A 115 13.13 7.72 4.28
N ASP A 116 13.02 9.00 4.61
CA ASP A 116 12.62 9.43 5.96
C ASP A 116 11.16 9.09 6.25
N GLU A 117 10.27 9.26 5.26
CA GLU A 117 8.87 8.82 5.36
C GLU A 117 8.78 7.29 5.52
N ALA A 118 9.58 6.54 4.76
CA ALA A 118 9.71 5.09 4.89
C ALA A 118 10.09 4.68 6.32
N ARG A 119 11.11 5.31 6.88
CA ARG A 119 11.57 5.07 8.25
C ARG A 119 10.47 5.35 9.27
N ALA A 120 9.79 6.49 9.13
CA ALA A 120 8.70 6.88 10.02
C ALA A 120 7.55 5.86 10.01
N VAL A 121 7.20 5.30 8.85
CA VAL A 121 6.15 4.26 8.74
C VAL A 121 6.62 2.94 9.35
N VAL A 122 7.86 2.52 9.11
CA VAL A 122 8.42 1.30 9.70
C VAL A 122 8.46 1.38 11.22
N ASP A 123 8.88 2.53 11.77
CA ASP A 123 8.90 2.78 13.21
C ASP A 123 7.46 2.79 13.79
N LEU A 124 6.52 3.37 13.06
CA LEU A 124 5.11 3.39 13.48
C LEU A 124 4.50 1.98 13.50
N LEU A 125 4.75 1.16 12.48
CA LEU A 125 4.33 -0.25 12.46
C LEU A 125 4.94 -1.02 13.65
N ALA A 126 6.23 -0.82 13.93
CA ALA A 126 6.90 -1.44 15.07
C ALA A 126 6.28 -1.02 16.41
N ALA A 127 5.93 0.26 16.58
CA ALA A 127 5.25 0.78 17.77
C ALA A 127 3.88 0.11 17.99
N HIS A 128 3.20 -0.29 16.92
CA HIS A 128 1.93 -1.05 16.99
C HIS A 128 2.13 -2.58 17.07
N GLY A 129 3.36 -3.05 17.26
CA GLY A 129 3.67 -4.48 17.42
C GLY A 129 3.77 -5.26 16.10
N LEU A 130 3.98 -4.56 14.99
CA LEU A 130 4.23 -5.11 13.66
C LEU A 130 5.69 -4.84 13.23
N SER A 131 6.63 -5.25 14.08
CA SER A 131 8.05 -5.07 13.81
C SER A 131 8.54 -6.03 12.73
N ARG A 132 9.27 -5.49 11.75
CA ARG A 132 9.92 -6.26 10.69
C ARG A 132 10.77 -7.40 11.28
N GLY A 133 10.66 -8.58 10.72
CA GLY A 133 11.36 -9.79 11.17
C GLY A 133 10.69 -10.52 12.34
N THR A 134 9.89 -9.85 13.16
CA THR A 134 9.21 -10.49 14.29
C THR A 134 8.14 -11.47 13.79
N ASN A 135 8.19 -12.71 14.27
CA ASN A 135 7.34 -13.82 13.78
C ASN A 135 7.39 -13.97 12.25
N GLY A 136 8.55 -13.69 11.63
CA GLY A 136 8.72 -13.78 10.19
C GLY A 136 8.00 -12.68 9.39
N LEU A 137 7.59 -11.58 10.01
CA LEU A 137 6.94 -10.48 9.30
C LEU A 137 7.91 -9.85 8.29
N ARG A 138 7.54 -9.89 7.03
CA ARG A 138 8.20 -9.15 5.97
C ARG A 138 7.41 -7.87 5.66
N LEU A 139 8.15 -6.78 5.48
CA LEU A 139 7.61 -5.51 5.03
C LEU A 139 8.01 -5.29 3.57
N ILE A 140 7.04 -5.20 2.70
CA ILE A 140 7.21 -4.93 1.27
C ILE A 140 6.84 -3.46 1.03
N MET A 141 7.51 -2.80 0.11
CA MET A 141 7.15 -1.43 -0.30
C MET A 141 6.63 -1.45 -1.74
N MET A 142 5.60 -0.68 -2.03
CA MET A 142 5.26 -0.42 -3.42
C MET A 142 6.31 0.51 -4.04
N CYS A 143 6.96 0.02 -5.10
CA CYS A 143 7.84 0.83 -5.94
C CYS A 143 7.00 1.44 -7.06
N GLU A 144 6.48 2.62 -6.83
CA GLU A 144 5.49 3.25 -7.70
C GLU A 144 5.69 4.75 -7.90
N ILE A 145 6.74 5.30 -7.30
CA ILE A 145 7.18 6.67 -7.46
C ILE A 145 8.61 6.64 -8.05
N PRO A 146 8.96 7.49 -9.01
CA PRO A 146 10.31 7.49 -9.59
C PRO A 146 11.45 7.55 -8.57
N SER A 147 11.27 8.28 -7.45
CA SER A 147 12.24 8.33 -6.35
C SER A 147 12.55 6.96 -5.75
N ASN A 148 11.58 6.04 -5.77
CA ASN A 148 11.76 4.69 -5.23
C ASN A 148 12.78 3.88 -6.04
N ALA A 149 12.74 3.99 -7.36
CA ALA A 149 13.70 3.34 -8.25
C ALA A 149 15.07 4.01 -8.21
N LEU A 150 15.11 5.35 -8.15
CA LEU A 150 16.34 6.12 -8.08
C LEU A 150 17.15 5.86 -6.80
N LEU A 151 16.48 5.70 -5.66
CA LEU A 151 17.09 5.43 -4.35
C LEU A 151 16.75 4.03 -3.84
N ALA A 152 16.62 3.05 -4.74
CA ALA A 152 16.14 1.72 -4.42
C ALA A 152 16.89 1.05 -3.26
N GLU A 153 18.22 1.13 -3.24
CA GLU A 153 19.02 0.51 -2.18
C GLU A 153 18.72 1.11 -0.80
N ALA A 154 18.58 2.44 -0.70
CA ALA A 154 18.28 3.09 0.57
C ALA A 154 16.89 2.69 1.11
N PHE A 155 15.89 2.54 0.25
CA PHE A 155 14.59 1.99 0.64
C PHE A 155 14.68 0.52 1.05
N LEU A 156 15.47 -0.28 0.33
CA LEU A 156 15.64 -1.70 0.62
C LEU A 156 16.41 -2.00 1.93
N GLU A 157 17.09 -1.04 2.52
CA GLU A 157 17.57 -1.17 3.90
C GLU A 157 16.41 -1.32 4.89
N LEU A 158 15.29 -0.66 4.63
CA LEU A 158 14.12 -0.62 5.50
C LEU A 158 13.09 -1.72 5.18
N PHE A 159 13.06 -2.19 3.93
CA PHE A 159 12.08 -3.17 3.44
C PHE A 159 12.73 -4.48 3.00
N ASP A 160 11.91 -5.54 2.95
CA ASP A 160 12.32 -6.88 2.52
C ASP A 160 12.16 -7.10 1.01
N GLY A 161 11.70 -6.09 0.31
CA GLY A 161 11.55 -6.10 -1.13
C GLY A 161 10.56 -5.08 -1.65
N PHE A 162 10.38 -5.11 -2.96
CA PHE A 162 9.44 -4.25 -3.67
C PHE A 162 8.33 -5.04 -4.35
N SER A 163 7.16 -4.41 -4.43
CA SER A 163 6.12 -4.74 -5.39
C SER A 163 5.95 -3.52 -6.31
N ILE A 164 6.23 -3.69 -7.58
CA ILE A 164 6.18 -2.58 -8.53
C ILE A 164 4.72 -2.22 -8.82
N GLY A 165 4.33 -0.97 -8.53
CA GLY A 165 3.06 -0.37 -8.92
C GLY A 165 3.21 0.32 -10.27
N SER A 166 3.24 -0.43 -11.36
CA SER A 166 3.59 0.09 -12.69
C SER A 166 2.64 1.17 -13.18
N ASN A 167 1.37 1.14 -12.79
CA ASN A 167 0.41 2.17 -13.16
C ASN A 167 0.79 3.55 -12.61
N ASP A 168 1.01 3.65 -11.29
CA ASP A 168 1.39 4.92 -10.65
C ASP A 168 2.80 5.33 -11.06
N LEU A 169 3.73 4.37 -11.18
CA LEU A 169 5.08 4.63 -11.68
C LEU A 169 5.05 5.25 -13.09
N THR A 170 4.27 4.69 -14.01
CA THR A 170 4.13 5.21 -15.36
C THR A 170 3.53 6.61 -15.37
N GLN A 171 2.43 6.79 -14.64
CA GLN A 171 1.75 8.08 -14.51
C GLN A 171 2.69 9.18 -14.00
N LEU A 172 3.46 8.88 -12.96
CA LEU A 172 4.36 9.86 -12.34
C LEU A 172 5.63 10.08 -13.15
N THR A 173 6.12 9.06 -13.84
CA THR A 173 7.31 9.19 -14.72
C THR A 173 7.01 10.06 -15.92
N LEU A 174 5.86 9.83 -16.57
CA LEU A 174 5.47 10.55 -17.78
C LEU A 174 4.73 11.86 -17.50
N GLY A 175 4.36 12.13 -16.23
CA GLY A 175 3.56 13.31 -15.86
C GLY A 175 2.17 13.28 -16.48
N ILE A 176 1.54 12.12 -16.56
CA ILE A 176 0.25 11.90 -17.21
C ILE A 176 -0.79 11.50 -16.16
N ASP A 177 -1.96 12.11 -16.22
CA ASP A 177 -3.13 11.61 -15.52
C ASP A 177 -3.84 10.55 -16.40
N ARG A 178 -3.75 9.28 -16.01
CA ARG A 178 -4.37 8.16 -16.74
C ARG A 178 -5.90 8.21 -16.77
N ASP A 179 -6.50 8.94 -15.83
CA ASP A 179 -7.95 9.09 -15.74
C ASP A 179 -8.46 10.25 -16.62
N SER A 180 -7.55 11.06 -17.16
CA SER A 180 -7.88 12.15 -18.10
C SER A 180 -7.99 11.63 -19.53
N SER A 181 -9.21 11.65 -20.08
CA SER A 181 -9.47 11.23 -21.47
C SER A 181 -8.65 11.98 -22.53
N LEU A 182 -8.12 13.16 -22.19
CA LEU A 182 -7.34 13.99 -23.12
C LEU A 182 -5.90 13.47 -23.32
N VAL A 183 -5.31 12.88 -22.30
CA VAL A 183 -3.91 12.45 -22.29
C VAL A 183 -3.70 10.97 -22.04
N ALA A 184 -4.76 10.23 -21.69
CA ALA A 184 -4.70 8.80 -21.39
C ALA A 184 -4.09 7.95 -22.54
N ASN A 185 -4.23 8.39 -23.79
CA ASN A 185 -3.63 7.73 -24.95
C ASN A 185 -2.08 7.72 -24.94
N SER A 186 -1.47 8.62 -24.15
CA SER A 186 -0.01 8.68 -23.96
C SER A 186 0.48 7.79 -22.82
N PHE A 187 -0.43 7.16 -22.09
CA PHE A 187 -0.10 6.23 -21.00
C PHE A 187 0.31 4.87 -21.60
N ASP A 188 1.59 4.55 -21.50
CA ASP A 188 2.12 3.25 -21.91
C ASP A 188 3.22 2.80 -20.94
N GLU A 189 2.95 1.72 -20.19
CA GLU A 189 3.90 1.12 -19.25
C GLU A 189 5.18 0.61 -19.94
N ARG A 190 5.14 0.40 -21.26
CA ARG A 190 6.28 -0.04 -22.09
C ARG A 190 7.20 1.10 -22.52
N ASN A 191 6.88 2.35 -22.14
CA ASN A 191 7.73 3.49 -22.46
C ASN A 191 9.16 3.25 -21.96
N PRO A 192 10.19 3.57 -22.76
CA PRO A 192 11.59 3.36 -22.37
C PRO A 192 11.98 4.00 -21.02
N ASP A 193 11.44 5.16 -20.69
CA ASP A 193 11.71 5.84 -19.43
C ASP A 193 11.17 5.04 -18.23
N VAL A 194 9.97 4.45 -18.38
CA VAL A 194 9.36 3.57 -17.37
C VAL A 194 10.17 2.29 -17.24
N LYS A 195 10.51 1.65 -18.36
CA LYS A 195 11.35 0.43 -18.37
C LYS A 195 12.71 0.66 -17.72
N GLN A 196 13.31 1.84 -17.85
CA GLN A 196 14.56 2.18 -17.18
C GLN A 196 14.40 2.15 -15.66
N LEU A 197 13.33 2.75 -15.12
CA LEU A 197 13.06 2.74 -13.67
C LEU A 197 12.75 1.33 -13.17
N LEU A 198 11.97 0.55 -13.93
CA LEU A 198 11.72 -0.87 -13.62
C LEU A 198 13.04 -1.65 -13.53
N SER A 199 13.92 -1.49 -14.52
CA SER A 199 15.24 -2.14 -14.54
C SER A 199 16.10 -1.77 -13.34
N MET A 200 16.08 -0.50 -12.90
CA MET A 200 16.80 -0.05 -11.71
C MET A 200 16.28 -0.72 -10.45
N ALA A 201 14.96 -0.76 -10.25
CA ALA A 201 14.34 -1.37 -9.09
C ALA A 201 14.59 -2.90 -9.04
N ILE A 202 14.42 -3.60 -10.16
CA ILE A 202 14.67 -5.03 -10.29
C ILE A 202 16.13 -5.36 -10.01
N SER A 203 17.05 -4.60 -10.61
CA SER A 203 18.49 -4.80 -10.43
C SER A 203 18.93 -4.58 -8.99
N ALA A 204 18.36 -3.59 -8.29
CA ALA A 204 18.66 -3.34 -6.89
C ALA A 204 18.18 -4.50 -6.00
N CYS A 205 16.94 -4.97 -6.20
CA CYS A 205 16.41 -6.10 -5.45
C CYS A 205 17.25 -7.37 -5.67
N ASN A 206 17.56 -7.69 -6.93
CA ASN A 206 18.37 -8.86 -7.26
C ASN A 206 19.79 -8.79 -6.64
N ARG A 207 20.43 -7.63 -6.69
CA ARG A 207 21.76 -7.43 -6.10
C ARG A 207 21.78 -7.63 -4.58
N LEU A 208 20.69 -7.25 -3.91
CA LEU A 208 20.55 -7.34 -2.46
C LEU A 208 19.84 -8.62 -1.99
N ASP A 209 19.54 -9.55 -2.90
CA ASP A 209 18.75 -10.77 -2.63
C ASP A 209 17.43 -10.47 -1.93
N LYS A 210 16.70 -9.46 -2.45
CA LYS A 210 15.40 -9.01 -1.94
C LYS A 210 14.27 -9.41 -2.87
N TYR A 211 13.07 -9.53 -2.29
CA TYR A 211 11.87 -9.82 -3.08
C TYR A 211 11.61 -8.72 -4.11
N ILE A 212 11.19 -9.14 -5.30
CA ILE A 212 10.68 -8.26 -6.34
C ILE A 212 9.45 -8.89 -7.00
N GLY A 213 8.39 -8.13 -7.10
CA GLY A 213 7.16 -8.48 -7.80
C GLY A 213 6.57 -7.28 -8.49
N ILE A 214 5.56 -7.50 -9.32
CA ILE A 214 4.79 -6.46 -9.99
C ILE A 214 3.30 -6.69 -9.76
N CYS A 215 2.55 -5.64 -9.44
CA CYS A 215 1.11 -5.68 -9.24
C CYS A 215 0.32 -4.86 -10.27
N GLY A 216 0.98 -4.34 -11.30
CA GLY A 216 0.36 -3.69 -12.43
C GLY A 216 -0.19 -4.67 -13.47
N GLN A 217 -0.93 -4.15 -14.45
CA GLN A 217 -1.53 -4.95 -15.53
C GLN A 217 -0.63 -5.13 -16.75
N GLY A 218 0.46 -4.37 -16.86
CA GLY A 218 1.37 -4.39 -18.00
C GLY A 218 1.79 -5.80 -18.43
N PRO A 219 2.32 -6.65 -17.54
CA PRO A 219 2.77 -8.00 -17.93
C PRO A 219 1.65 -8.92 -18.40
N SER A 220 0.42 -8.74 -17.90
CA SER A 220 -0.72 -9.55 -18.33
C SER A 220 -1.37 -9.04 -19.62
N GLY A 221 -1.21 -7.75 -19.91
CA GLY A 221 -1.75 -7.11 -21.12
C GLY A 221 -0.81 -7.17 -22.33
N HIS A 222 0.49 -7.28 -22.08
CA HIS A 222 1.53 -7.20 -23.11
C HIS A 222 2.61 -8.27 -22.90
N ALA A 223 2.67 -9.27 -23.77
CA ALA A 223 3.63 -10.38 -23.64
C ALA A 223 5.09 -9.89 -23.72
N ASP A 224 5.37 -8.90 -24.56
CA ASP A 224 6.68 -8.25 -24.71
C ASP A 224 7.14 -7.43 -23.48
N PHE A 225 6.22 -7.14 -22.57
CA PHE A 225 6.52 -6.48 -21.30
C PHE A 225 6.80 -7.49 -20.16
N ALA A 226 6.35 -8.74 -20.33
CA ALA A 226 6.58 -9.80 -19.35
C ALA A 226 7.96 -10.48 -19.50
N GLU A 227 8.63 -10.30 -20.65
CA GLU A 227 9.99 -10.81 -20.94
C GLU A 227 11.09 -9.87 -20.39
#